data_cf3637147f6f48a3d55cdd05baf765a8
#
_entry.id   cf3637147f6f48a3d55cdd05baf765a8
#
_cell.length_a   1.000
_cell.length_b   1.000
_cell.length_c   1.000
_cell.angle_alpha   90.00
_cell.angle_beta   90.00
_cell.angle_gamma   90.00
#
_symmetry.space_group_name_H-M   'P 1'
#
loop_
_entity.id
_entity.type
_entity.pdbx_description
1 polymer ?
#
loop_
_entity_poly.entity_id
_entity_poly.type
_entity_poly.pdbx_seq_one_letter_code
_entity_poly.pdbx_strand_id
1 'polypeptide(L)'
;MKLLNTIAGLSGVVGATQTPLSILDNSADSYRIPSSYESAVMGRRVLALTKLGTLSTVFQQTSTHEIRPGGMEGQPIGLMDYVADCEDEGNPTILAIKIGTSFKNVRAGSNITLSMRWTPPYPPAKRLSLLSRLAAWVPFLPRHCPHDSEREHTELPDTVPYSAANLPRFSLFGYLEEIKTDGNKAHELASCYTAKHRDAKYWLPGNPIHTSEWMRLIVTHVYWIGGFGDRAYIGWIPVEEWKRVTKEDWQAIELPGEKKDWDEWHTNQSEEL
;
A
#
# COMPACT_ATOMS: atom_id res chain seq x y z
N MET A 1 57.09 -39.28 -28.89
CA MET A 1 55.85 -38.56 -29.29
C MET A 1 54.87 -38.65 -28.15
N LYS A 2 54.64 -37.55 -27.42
CA LYS A 2 53.71 -37.50 -26.30
C LYS A 2 52.46 -36.71 -26.77
N LEU A 3 51.30 -37.37 -26.72
CA LEU A 3 49.99 -36.70 -26.93
C LEU A 3 49.58 -36.00 -25.65
N LEU A 4 49.34 -34.72 -25.71
CA LEU A 4 48.69 -33.95 -24.67
C LEU A 4 47.18 -34.02 -24.90
N ASN A 5 46.43 -34.56 -23.93
CA ASN A 5 44.96 -34.44 -23.86
C ASN A 5 44.62 -33.17 -23.08
N THR A 6 44.00 -32.24 -23.77
CA THR A 6 43.41 -31.02 -23.15
C THR A 6 41.95 -31.31 -22.80
N ILE A 7 41.66 -31.35 -21.50
CA ILE A 7 40.28 -31.46 -20.99
C ILE A 7 39.76 -30.04 -20.83
N ALA A 8 38.78 -29.65 -21.65
CA ALA A 8 38.04 -28.42 -21.48
C ALA A 8 36.94 -28.60 -20.43
N GLY A 9 37.12 -27.98 -19.27
CA GLY A 9 36.09 -27.93 -18.22
C GLY A 9 34.98 -26.96 -18.59
N LEU A 10 33.76 -27.44 -18.83
CA LEU A 10 32.56 -26.63 -18.85
C LEU A 10 32.18 -26.28 -17.40
N SER A 11 32.39 -25.03 -17.02
CA SER A 11 31.83 -24.47 -15.80
C SER A 11 30.37 -24.07 -16.07
N GLY A 12 29.45 -24.96 -15.71
CA GLY A 12 28.02 -24.64 -15.71
C GLY A 12 27.71 -23.65 -14.57
N VAL A 13 27.35 -22.40 -14.91
CA VAL A 13 26.75 -21.46 -13.96
C VAL A 13 25.34 -21.96 -13.68
N VAL A 14 25.13 -22.61 -12.53
CA VAL A 14 23.80 -22.89 -12.00
C VAL A 14 23.24 -21.57 -11.51
N GLY A 15 22.42 -20.94 -12.33
CA GLY A 15 21.61 -19.82 -11.91
C GLY A 15 20.59 -20.32 -10.88
N ALA A 16 20.80 -20.03 -9.61
CA ALA A 16 19.79 -20.22 -8.59
C ALA A 16 18.63 -19.25 -8.90
N THR A 17 17.55 -19.77 -9.48
CA THR A 17 16.27 -19.09 -9.51
C THR A 17 15.78 -18.99 -8.07
N GLN A 18 15.98 -17.85 -7.43
CA GLN A 18 15.37 -17.55 -6.14
C GLN A 18 13.87 -17.48 -6.37
N THR A 19 13.13 -18.47 -5.91
CA THR A 19 11.68 -18.38 -5.78
C THR A 19 11.39 -17.25 -4.80
N PRO A 20 10.45 -16.33 -5.11
CA PRO A 20 10.06 -15.27 -4.18
C PRO A 20 9.64 -15.91 -2.85
N LEU A 21 10.21 -15.41 -1.76
CA LEU A 21 9.85 -15.87 -0.42
C LEU A 21 8.41 -15.43 -0.18
N SER A 22 7.47 -16.36 -0.20
CA SER A 22 6.09 -16.08 0.22
C SER A 22 6.11 -15.96 1.75
N ILE A 23 6.19 -14.74 2.25
CA ILE A 23 6.08 -14.43 3.70
C ILE A 23 4.71 -14.86 4.25
N LEU A 24 3.77 -15.13 3.35
CA LEU A 24 2.39 -15.53 3.64
C LEU A 24 2.08 -16.95 3.15
N ASP A 25 3.09 -17.83 3.09
CA ASP A 25 2.87 -19.23 2.69
C ASP A 25 2.03 -19.94 3.77
N ASN A 26 0.78 -20.21 3.40
CA ASN A 26 -0.27 -20.80 4.22
C ASN A 26 -0.23 -22.33 4.24
N SER A 27 0.97 -22.92 4.22
CA SER A 27 1.06 -24.34 4.52
C SER A 27 0.66 -24.57 5.98
N ALA A 28 -0.32 -25.44 6.22
CA ALA A 28 -1.00 -25.66 7.49
C ALA A 28 -0.12 -26.10 8.68
N ASP A 29 1.19 -26.20 8.49
CA ASP A 29 2.10 -26.81 9.46
C ASP A 29 3.00 -25.86 10.27
N SER A 30 3.01 -24.54 10.01
CA SER A 30 3.68 -23.61 10.93
C SER A 30 3.20 -22.18 10.75
N TYR A 31 2.19 -21.81 11.53
CA TYR A 31 1.71 -20.45 11.63
C TYR A 31 2.76 -19.59 12.35
N ARG A 32 3.52 -18.79 11.59
CA ARG A 32 4.46 -17.83 12.18
C ARG A 32 3.98 -16.40 11.94
N ILE A 33 3.78 -15.67 13.03
CA ILE A 33 3.54 -14.23 12.93
C ILE A 33 4.80 -13.57 12.33
N PRO A 34 4.67 -12.75 11.26
CA PRO A 34 5.80 -12.03 10.70
C PRO A 34 6.49 -11.15 11.76
N SER A 35 7.80 -11.03 11.67
CA SER A 35 8.57 -10.10 12.50
C SER A 35 8.27 -8.64 12.17
N SER A 36 8.71 -7.70 13.01
CA SER A 36 8.62 -6.26 12.73
C SER A 36 9.34 -5.88 11.43
N TYR A 37 10.50 -6.48 11.15
CA TYR A 37 11.22 -6.24 9.90
C TYR A 37 10.48 -6.76 8.66
N GLU A 38 9.98 -7.99 8.70
CA GLU A 38 9.16 -8.53 7.60
C GLU A 38 7.89 -7.69 7.38
N SER A 39 7.32 -7.17 8.45
CA SER A 39 6.20 -6.22 8.38
C SER A 39 6.62 -4.89 7.77
N ALA A 40 7.84 -4.41 8.04
CA ALA A 40 8.41 -3.23 7.38
C ALA A 40 8.56 -3.47 5.87
N VAL A 41 9.06 -4.63 5.46
CA VAL A 41 9.19 -5.01 4.03
C VAL A 41 7.82 -5.00 3.35
N MET A 42 6.78 -5.59 3.98
CA MET A 42 5.42 -5.53 3.47
C MET A 42 4.90 -4.08 3.38
N GLY A 43 5.15 -3.26 4.39
CA GLY A 43 4.76 -1.86 4.43
C GLY A 43 5.40 -1.03 3.31
N ARG A 44 6.69 -1.25 3.04
CA ARG A 44 7.41 -0.62 1.92
C ARG A 44 6.85 -1.07 0.56
N ARG A 45 6.45 -2.35 0.43
CA ARG A 45 5.73 -2.83 -0.76
C ARG A 45 4.39 -2.13 -0.93
N VAL A 46 3.60 -1.98 0.14
CA VAL A 46 2.33 -1.23 0.10
C VAL A 46 2.58 0.22 -0.33
N LEU A 47 3.58 0.90 0.24
CA LEU A 47 3.96 2.27 -0.13
C LEU A 47 4.32 2.36 -1.62
N ALA A 48 5.09 1.41 -2.13
CA ALA A 48 5.50 1.38 -3.53
C ALA A 48 4.32 1.18 -4.49
N LEU A 49 3.33 0.34 -4.13
CA LEU A 49 2.23 -0.04 -5.02
C LEU A 49 0.98 0.83 -4.87
N THR A 50 0.73 1.39 -3.69
CA THR A 50 -0.48 2.17 -3.41
C THR A 50 -0.31 3.62 -3.87
N LYS A 51 -1.32 4.14 -4.56
CA LYS A 51 -1.27 5.48 -5.16
C LYS A 51 -1.73 6.59 -4.22
N LEU A 52 -2.67 6.31 -3.34
CA LEU A 52 -3.29 7.28 -2.45
C LEU A 52 -3.01 6.95 -0.99
N GLY A 53 -2.76 7.97 -0.21
CA GLY A 53 -2.69 7.87 1.23
C GLY A 53 -3.52 8.95 1.90
N THR A 54 -3.91 8.75 3.14
CA THR A 54 -4.66 9.74 3.92
C THR A 54 -3.69 10.56 4.74
N LEU A 55 -3.55 11.84 4.41
CA LEU A 55 -2.82 12.82 5.21
C LEU A 55 -3.72 13.31 6.34
N SER A 56 -3.36 13.01 7.57
CA SER A 56 -4.07 13.47 8.76
C SER A 56 -3.31 14.62 9.40
N THR A 57 -4.03 15.71 9.65
CA THR A 57 -3.53 16.94 10.27
C THR A 57 -4.54 17.45 11.28
N VAL A 58 -4.19 18.50 12.02
CA VAL A 58 -5.06 19.12 13.00
C VAL A 58 -5.26 20.59 12.62
N PHE A 59 -6.48 21.06 12.65
CA PHE A 59 -6.75 22.47 12.44
C PHE A 59 -6.11 23.31 13.56
N GLN A 60 -5.25 24.24 13.17
CA GLN A 60 -4.61 25.18 14.07
C GLN A 60 -5.50 26.41 14.30
N GLN A 61 -5.11 27.29 15.19
CA GLN A 61 -5.83 28.56 15.40
C GLN A 61 -5.94 29.34 14.08
N THR A 62 -7.12 29.94 13.84
CA THR A 62 -7.43 30.56 12.56
C THR A 62 -6.61 31.86 12.38
N SER A 63 -5.91 31.97 11.25
CA SER A 63 -5.58 33.28 10.72
C SER A 63 -6.86 33.94 10.18
N THR A 64 -6.98 35.23 10.30
CA THR A 64 -8.20 36.05 10.02
C THR A 64 -8.78 35.92 8.60
N HIS A 65 -8.20 35.10 7.72
CA HIS A 65 -8.58 34.97 6.30
C HIS A 65 -9.15 33.61 5.90
N GLU A 66 -9.27 32.65 6.83
CA GLU A 66 -9.81 31.33 6.51
C GLU A 66 -11.30 31.27 6.89
N ILE A 67 -12.15 31.00 5.88
CA ILE A 67 -13.58 30.77 6.10
C ILE A 67 -13.79 29.33 6.52
N ARG A 68 -13.97 29.07 7.81
CA ARG A 68 -14.33 27.77 8.36
C ARG A 68 -15.34 27.92 9.50
N PRO A 69 -16.13 26.86 9.80
CA PRO A 69 -17.03 26.87 10.97
C PRO A 69 -16.25 27.11 12.27
N GLY A 70 -16.90 27.79 13.23
CA GLY A 70 -16.33 27.94 14.57
C GLY A 70 -16.16 26.61 15.29
N GLY A 71 -15.19 26.51 16.19
CA GLY A 71 -14.94 25.31 16.99
C GLY A 71 -14.14 24.20 16.28
N MET A 72 -13.55 24.49 15.13
CA MET A 72 -12.72 23.53 14.40
C MET A 72 -11.27 23.47 14.88
N GLU A 73 -10.86 24.37 15.75
CA GLU A 73 -9.50 24.34 16.34
C GLU A 73 -9.26 23.06 17.14
N GLY A 74 -8.12 22.45 16.92
CA GLY A 74 -7.78 21.18 17.55
C GLY A 74 -8.45 19.94 16.94
N GLN A 75 -9.41 20.12 16.02
CA GLN A 75 -10.07 19.00 15.37
C GLN A 75 -9.15 18.37 14.32
N PRO A 76 -9.03 17.02 14.31
CA PRO A 76 -8.29 16.32 13.27
C PRO A 76 -9.08 16.29 11.95
N ILE A 77 -8.34 16.29 10.84
CA ILE A 77 -8.88 16.08 9.50
C ILE A 77 -7.98 15.12 8.74
N GLY A 78 -8.56 14.14 8.05
CA GLY A 78 -7.88 13.23 7.14
C GLY A 78 -8.34 13.47 5.71
N LEU A 79 -7.41 13.78 4.81
CA LEU A 79 -7.67 13.97 3.38
C LEU A 79 -6.78 13.06 2.57
N MET A 80 -7.35 12.45 1.53
CA MET A 80 -6.56 11.63 0.60
C MET A 80 -5.71 12.51 -0.29
N ASP A 81 -4.46 12.08 -0.50
CA ASP A 81 -3.54 12.75 -1.40
C ASP A 81 -2.68 11.73 -2.15
N TYR A 82 -2.05 12.15 -3.22
CA TYR A 82 -1.12 11.35 -4.00
C TYR A 82 0.19 11.16 -3.26
N VAL A 83 0.69 9.93 -3.26
CA VAL A 83 1.97 9.58 -2.63
C VAL A 83 2.80 8.68 -3.53
N ALA A 84 4.12 8.85 -3.49
CA ALA A 84 5.08 7.98 -4.14
C ALA A 84 6.31 7.81 -3.23
N ASP A 85 7.13 6.80 -3.48
CA ASP A 85 8.46 6.66 -2.86
C ASP A 85 9.52 6.85 -3.96
N CYS A 86 9.73 8.11 -4.35
CA CYS A 86 10.63 8.44 -5.48
C CYS A 86 12.10 8.52 -5.09
N GLU A 87 12.41 8.41 -3.80
CA GLU A 87 13.78 8.39 -3.30
C GLU A 87 14.18 7.00 -2.79
N ASP A 88 13.26 6.02 -2.84
CA ASP A 88 13.45 4.64 -2.38
C ASP A 88 13.91 4.51 -0.90
N GLU A 89 13.71 5.55 -0.09
CA GLU A 89 14.13 5.62 1.31
C GLU A 89 13.02 5.31 2.32
N GLY A 90 11.78 5.08 1.82
CA GLY A 90 10.61 4.92 2.68
C GLY A 90 10.10 6.23 3.28
N ASN A 91 10.61 7.36 2.79
CA ASN A 91 10.10 8.69 3.06
C ASN A 91 9.17 9.10 1.91
N PRO A 92 7.84 9.02 2.08
CA PRO A 92 6.91 9.28 0.99
C PRO A 92 7.14 10.65 0.33
N THR A 93 7.25 10.64 -1.00
CA THR A 93 7.29 11.86 -1.82
C THR A 93 5.87 12.37 -2.03
N ILE A 94 5.65 13.65 -1.80
CA ILE A 94 4.36 14.32 -1.88
C ILE A 94 4.51 15.58 -2.71
N LEU A 95 3.58 15.82 -3.63
CA LEU A 95 3.49 17.08 -4.36
C LEU A 95 2.54 18.02 -3.59
N ALA A 96 3.11 18.86 -2.72
CA ALA A 96 2.36 19.72 -1.83
C ALA A 96 1.82 20.95 -2.57
N ILE A 97 0.52 20.99 -2.83
CA ILE A 97 -0.16 22.15 -3.39
C ILE A 97 -0.44 23.15 -2.26
N LYS A 98 0.11 24.37 -2.34
CA LYS A 98 0.10 25.37 -1.24
C LYS A 98 -1.29 25.71 -0.70
N ILE A 99 -2.32 25.65 -1.53
CA ILE A 99 -3.71 25.91 -1.12
C ILE A 99 -4.39 24.74 -0.43
N GLY A 100 -3.79 23.53 -0.48
CA GLY A 100 -4.36 22.33 0.14
C GLY A 100 -4.46 22.44 1.66
N THR A 101 -5.58 21.98 2.23
CA THR A 101 -5.87 22.09 3.67
C THR A 101 -4.82 21.42 4.53
N SER A 102 -4.39 20.20 4.18
CA SER A 102 -3.34 19.48 4.91
C SER A 102 -2.05 20.28 4.99
N PHE A 103 -1.64 20.88 3.87
CA PHE A 103 -0.39 21.66 3.81
C PHE A 103 -0.52 23.04 4.48
N LYS A 104 -1.72 23.65 4.49
CA LYS A 104 -1.99 24.84 5.30
C LYS A 104 -1.88 24.54 6.78
N ASN A 105 -2.48 23.44 7.24
CA ASN A 105 -2.44 23.03 8.63
C ASN A 105 -0.98 22.76 9.09
N VAL A 106 -0.18 22.06 8.28
CA VAL A 106 1.23 21.80 8.58
C VAL A 106 2.02 23.12 8.69
N ARG A 107 1.84 24.05 7.73
CA ARG A 107 2.50 25.36 7.79
C ARG A 107 2.08 26.19 9.02
N ALA A 108 0.87 25.95 9.52
CA ALA A 108 0.38 26.58 10.75
C ALA A 108 0.85 25.87 12.02
N GLY A 109 1.65 24.80 11.91
CA GLY A 109 2.25 24.10 13.06
C GLY A 109 1.60 22.75 13.40
N SER A 110 0.71 22.21 12.53
CA SER A 110 0.16 20.88 12.75
C SER A 110 1.21 19.80 12.54
N ASN A 111 1.18 18.78 13.40
CA ASN A 111 1.77 17.48 13.07
C ASN A 111 1.07 16.88 11.85
N ILE A 112 1.73 15.91 11.21
CA ILE A 112 1.19 15.19 10.06
C ILE A 112 1.43 13.69 10.21
N THR A 113 0.44 12.92 9.76
CA THR A 113 0.51 11.46 9.66
C THR A 113 -0.01 11.04 8.30
N LEU A 114 0.66 10.10 7.66
CA LEU A 114 0.21 9.46 6.42
C LEU A 114 -0.27 8.05 6.74
N SER A 115 -1.56 7.79 6.54
CA SER A 115 -2.14 6.46 6.69
C SER A 115 -2.37 5.82 5.32
N MET A 116 -1.98 4.56 5.19
CA MET A 116 -2.13 3.77 3.96
C MET A 116 -2.67 2.39 4.27
N ARG A 117 -3.37 1.81 3.30
CA ARG A 117 -3.85 0.43 3.35
C ARG A 117 -3.56 -0.28 2.04
N TRP A 118 -3.35 -1.58 2.13
CA TRP A 118 -3.34 -2.43 0.95
C TRP A 118 -4.76 -2.66 0.46
N THR A 119 -4.97 -2.51 -0.83
CA THR A 119 -6.22 -2.88 -1.51
C THR A 119 -5.84 -3.80 -2.66
N PRO A 120 -6.12 -5.11 -2.55
CA PRO A 120 -5.80 -6.06 -3.60
C PRO A 120 -6.44 -5.68 -4.94
N PRO A 121 -5.68 -5.65 -6.04
CA PRO A 121 -6.23 -5.40 -7.36
C PRO A 121 -7.07 -6.56 -7.90
N TYR A 122 -6.89 -7.77 -7.37
CA TYR A 122 -7.63 -8.95 -7.79
C TYR A 122 -8.38 -9.59 -6.62
N PRO A 123 -9.63 -10.06 -6.85
CA PRO A 123 -10.38 -10.80 -5.84
C PRO A 123 -9.78 -12.20 -5.64
N PRO A 124 -10.02 -12.84 -4.48
CA PRO A 124 -9.63 -14.23 -4.23
C PRO A 124 -10.25 -15.22 -5.21
N ALA A 125 -9.53 -16.32 -5.51
CA ALA A 125 -9.87 -17.27 -6.58
C ALA A 125 -11.22 -18.00 -6.41
N LYS A 126 -11.69 -18.24 -5.19
CA LYS A 126 -12.80 -19.19 -4.93
C LYS A 126 -14.12 -18.56 -4.51
N ARG A 127 -14.25 -17.25 -4.51
CA ARG A 127 -15.46 -16.59 -4.01
C ARG A 127 -16.67 -16.62 -4.94
N LEU A 128 -16.47 -16.79 -6.24
CA LEU A 128 -17.56 -16.95 -7.19
C LEU A 128 -17.56 -18.38 -7.69
N SER A 129 -18.62 -19.15 -7.39
CA SER A 129 -18.77 -20.47 -7.97
C SER A 129 -18.78 -20.35 -9.49
N LEU A 130 -18.24 -21.35 -10.19
CA LEU A 130 -18.26 -21.38 -11.68
C LEU A 130 -19.68 -21.22 -12.23
N LEU A 131 -20.69 -21.73 -11.51
CA LEU A 131 -22.10 -21.59 -11.87
C LEU A 131 -22.58 -20.14 -11.76
N SER A 132 -22.17 -19.39 -10.73
CA SER A 132 -22.49 -17.95 -10.60
C SER A 132 -21.84 -17.12 -11.70
N ARG A 133 -20.62 -17.48 -12.11
CA ARG A 133 -19.91 -16.81 -13.23
C ARG A 133 -20.57 -17.10 -14.56
N LEU A 134 -21.05 -18.33 -14.79
CA LEU A 134 -21.80 -18.72 -15.99
C LEU A 134 -23.20 -18.10 -16.03
N ALA A 135 -23.89 -18.05 -14.88
CA ALA A 135 -25.21 -17.41 -14.79
C ALA A 135 -25.17 -15.90 -15.05
N ALA A 136 -24.06 -15.22 -14.78
CA ALA A 136 -23.87 -13.80 -15.10
C ALA A 136 -23.72 -13.55 -16.62
N TRP A 137 -23.37 -14.57 -17.40
CA TRP A 137 -23.20 -14.49 -18.87
C TRP A 137 -24.46 -14.83 -19.68
N VAL A 138 -25.49 -15.45 -19.05
CA VAL A 138 -26.72 -15.87 -19.74
C VAL A 138 -27.89 -15.03 -19.23
N PRO A 139 -28.33 -13.99 -19.95
CA PRO A 139 -29.33 -13.04 -19.49
C PRO A 139 -30.75 -13.58 -19.30
N PHE A 140 -31.03 -14.87 -19.60
CA PHE A 140 -32.35 -15.47 -19.61
C PHE A 140 -32.50 -16.77 -18.80
N LEU A 141 -31.55 -17.16 -17.94
CA LEU A 141 -31.79 -18.31 -17.08
C LEU A 141 -32.58 -17.87 -15.82
N PRO A 142 -33.74 -18.54 -15.54
CA PRO A 142 -34.44 -18.28 -14.27
C PRO A 142 -33.53 -18.66 -13.12
N ARG A 143 -33.31 -17.71 -12.21
CA ARG A 143 -32.55 -17.92 -10.98
C ARG A 143 -33.35 -18.85 -10.08
N HIS A 144 -33.07 -20.14 -10.20
CA HIS A 144 -33.61 -21.12 -9.27
C HIS A 144 -32.64 -21.22 -8.07
N CYS A 145 -32.91 -20.48 -7.03
CA CYS A 145 -32.24 -20.66 -5.76
C CYS A 145 -32.90 -21.85 -5.04
N PRO A 146 -32.14 -22.84 -4.54
CA PRO A 146 -32.70 -23.80 -3.62
C PRO A 146 -33.15 -23.03 -2.36
N HIS A 147 -34.36 -23.35 -1.97
CA HIS A 147 -35.10 -22.82 -0.83
C HIS A 147 -34.29 -23.05 0.45
N ASP A 148 -33.63 -22.05 0.96
CA ASP A 148 -33.35 -21.87 2.38
C ASP A 148 -34.03 -20.57 2.81
N SER A 149 -35.15 -20.80 3.53
CA SER A 149 -35.97 -19.79 4.17
C SER A 149 -35.10 -19.01 5.17
N GLU A 150 -35.11 -17.68 5.02
CA GLU A 150 -34.64 -16.63 5.93
C GLU A 150 -33.38 -15.85 5.58
N ARG A 151 -33.07 -15.64 4.27
CA ARG A 151 -32.19 -14.53 3.88
C ARG A 151 -32.77 -13.77 2.72
N GLU A 152 -33.72 -12.90 3.03
CA GLU A 152 -34.18 -11.85 2.13
C GLU A 152 -33.13 -10.74 2.09
N HIS A 153 -32.01 -11.01 1.42
CA HIS A 153 -31.10 -9.98 0.97
C HIS A 153 -30.98 -10.11 -0.53
N THR A 154 -31.40 -9.08 -1.23
CA THR A 154 -30.99 -8.78 -2.61
C THR A 154 -29.47 -8.72 -2.62
N GLU A 155 -28.85 -9.89 -2.73
CA GLU A 155 -27.41 -9.99 -2.82
C GLU A 155 -26.99 -9.43 -4.18
N LEU A 156 -26.64 -8.15 -4.17
CA LEU A 156 -25.66 -7.65 -5.11
C LEU A 156 -24.48 -8.65 -5.09
N PRO A 157 -23.92 -9.02 -6.24
CA PRO A 157 -22.75 -9.88 -6.25
C PRO A 157 -21.78 -9.33 -5.20
N ASP A 158 -21.33 -10.18 -4.29
CA ASP A 158 -20.46 -9.79 -3.18
C ASP A 158 -19.20 -9.12 -3.76
N THR A 159 -19.25 -7.80 -3.82
CA THR A 159 -18.16 -6.96 -4.29
C THR A 159 -17.17 -6.66 -3.18
N VAL A 160 -17.46 -7.11 -1.93
CA VAL A 160 -16.51 -7.09 -0.80
C VAL A 160 -15.88 -8.48 -0.68
N PRO A 161 -14.94 -8.78 -1.52
CA PRO A 161 -14.45 -10.14 -1.71
C PRO A 161 -13.56 -10.62 -0.57
N TYR A 162 -13.15 -9.78 0.37
CA TYR A 162 -12.23 -10.16 1.45
C TYR A 162 -12.40 -9.24 2.66
N SER A 163 -12.01 -9.74 3.84
CA SER A 163 -12.01 -8.92 5.03
C SER A 163 -10.95 -7.82 4.94
N ALA A 164 -11.39 -6.58 4.83
CA ALA A 164 -10.46 -5.44 4.85
C ALA A 164 -9.66 -5.36 6.15
N ALA A 165 -10.17 -5.94 7.23
CA ALA A 165 -9.47 -6.03 8.51
C ALA A 165 -8.28 -7.00 8.49
N ASN A 166 -8.30 -7.98 7.57
CA ASN A 166 -7.22 -8.95 7.39
C ASN A 166 -6.13 -8.48 6.44
N LEU A 167 -6.22 -7.26 5.92
CA LEU A 167 -5.24 -6.70 4.99
C LEU A 167 -4.30 -5.72 5.69
N PRO A 168 -3.05 -5.64 5.22
CA PRO A 168 -2.06 -4.73 5.76
C PRO A 168 -2.48 -3.26 5.66
N ARG A 169 -2.29 -2.53 6.74
CA ARG A 169 -2.45 -1.08 6.81
C ARG A 169 -1.49 -0.49 7.84
N PHE A 170 -1.11 0.74 7.67
CA PHE A 170 -0.16 1.40 8.56
C PHE A 170 -0.33 2.92 8.56
N SER A 171 0.29 3.54 9.55
CA SER A 171 0.41 4.99 9.65
C SER A 171 1.88 5.37 9.86
N LEU A 172 2.35 6.29 9.03
CA LEU A 172 3.66 6.90 9.09
C LEU A 172 3.53 8.24 9.79
N PHE A 173 4.20 8.41 10.91
CA PHE A 173 4.29 9.66 11.64
C PHE A 173 5.58 10.37 11.26
N GLY A 174 5.54 11.69 11.18
CA GLY A 174 6.73 12.45 10.84
C GLY A 174 6.46 13.93 10.63
N TYR A 175 7.28 14.54 9.80
CA TYR A 175 7.16 15.93 9.40
C TYR A 175 7.51 16.10 7.93
N LEU A 176 6.97 17.13 7.29
CA LEU A 176 7.28 17.45 5.90
C LEU A 176 8.59 18.22 5.80
N GLU A 177 9.43 17.77 4.89
CA GLU A 177 10.67 18.44 4.51
C GLU A 177 10.65 18.73 3.01
N GLU A 178 11.06 19.93 2.64
CA GLU A 178 11.17 20.31 1.22
C GLU A 178 12.34 19.55 0.57
N ILE A 179 12.05 18.91 -0.56
CA ILE A 179 13.08 18.31 -1.40
C ILE A 179 13.70 19.40 -2.25
N LYS A 180 14.91 19.82 -1.90
CA LYS A 180 15.67 20.77 -2.72
C LYS A 180 15.98 20.14 -4.06
N THR A 181 15.55 20.80 -5.12
CA THR A 181 15.72 20.30 -6.49
C THR A 181 16.65 21.21 -7.28
N ASP A 182 17.63 20.61 -7.93
CA ASP A 182 18.28 21.15 -9.12
C ASP A 182 17.54 20.62 -10.37
N GLY A 183 18.01 21.01 -11.57
CA GLY A 183 17.35 20.62 -12.82
C GLY A 183 17.22 19.10 -13.01
N ASN A 184 18.23 18.34 -12.64
CA ASN A 184 18.22 16.87 -12.78
C ASN A 184 17.30 16.22 -11.77
N LYS A 185 17.42 16.59 -10.49
CA LYS A 185 16.57 16.05 -9.42
C LYS A 185 15.09 16.38 -9.63
N ALA A 186 14.80 17.60 -10.10
CA ALA A 186 13.43 17.98 -10.45
C ALA A 186 12.84 17.10 -11.55
N HIS A 187 13.63 16.77 -12.57
CA HIS A 187 13.22 15.88 -13.66
C HIS A 187 13.00 14.44 -13.18
N GLU A 188 13.89 13.92 -12.36
CA GLU A 188 13.75 12.57 -11.76
C GLU A 188 12.49 12.45 -10.93
N LEU A 189 12.25 13.40 -10.03
CA LEU A 189 11.03 13.43 -9.21
C LEU A 189 9.77 13.53 -10.06
N ALA A 190 9.76 14.42 -11.06
CA ALA A 190 8.63 14.59 -11.98
C ALA A 190 8.38 13.29 -12.76
N SER A 191 9.42 12.66 -13.28
CA SER A 191 9.33 11.40 -14.03
C SER A 191 8.79 10.26 -13.15
N CYS A 192 9.35 10.04 -11.96
CA CYS A 192 8.89 9.04 -11.00
C CYS A 192 7.43 9.28 -10.60
N TYR A 193 7.11 10.49 -10.18
CA TYR A 193 5.79 10.82 -9.66
C TYR A 193 4.71 10.73 -10.74
N THR A 194 4.97 11.21 -11.95
CA THR A 194 4.01 11.14 -13.06
C THR A 194 3.89 9.75 -13.68
N ALA A 195 4.91 8.89 -13.56
CA ALA A 195 4.78 7.48 -13.90
C ALA A 195 3.72 6.79 -13.02
N LYS A 196 3.65 7.16 -11.74
CA LYS A 196 2.66 6.63 -10.78
C LYS A 196 1.31 7.37 -10.88
N HIS A 197 1.34 8.69 -11.10
CA HIS A 197 0.18 9.60 -11.13
C HIS A 197 0.21 10.41 -12.43
N ARG A 198 -0.38 9.88 -13.49
CA ARG A 198 -0.30 10.46 -14.85
C ARG A 198 -0.83 11.89 -14.96
N ASP A 199 -1.84 12.21 -14.16
CA ASP A 199 -2.48 13.52 -14.11
C ASP A 199 -1.70 14.53 -13.28
N ALA A 200 -0.77 14.10 -12.41
CA ALA A 200 0.08 15.00 -11.63
C ALA A 200 0.91 15.96 -12.48
N LYS A 201 1.12 15.63 -13.77
CA LYS A 201 1.79 16.54 -14.73
C LYS A 201 1.18 17.94 -14.79
N TYR A 202 -0.11 18.08 -14.47
CA TYR A 202 -0.82 19.36 -14.48
C TYR A 202 -0.59 20.20 -13.20
N TRP A 203 0.04 19.62 -12.18
CA TRP A 203 0.26 20.27 -10.87
C TRP A 203 1.75 20.34 -10.48
N LEU A 204 2.66 19.96 -11.37
CA LEU A 204 4.10 20.02 -11.10
C LEU A 204 4.56 21.45 -10.75
N PRO A 205 5.63 21.60 -9.94
CA PRO A 205 6.20 22.92 -9.65
C PRO A 205 6.48 23.73 -10.92
N GLY A 206 6.15 25.02 -10.87
CA GLY A 206 6.19 25.90 -12.05
C GLY A 206 4.88 25.99 -12.82
N ASN A 207 3.82 25.25 -12.39
CA ASN A 207 2.48 25.39 -12.96
C ASN A 207 1.93 26.82 -12.71
N PRO A 208 1.33 27.47 -13.70
CA PRO A 208 0.80 28.84 -13.55
C PRO A 208 -0.45 28.94 -12.70
N ILE A 209 -1.19 27.84 -12.50
CA ILE A 209 -2.49 27.82 -11.80
C ILE A 209 -2.30 27.60 -10.30
N HIS A 210 -1.45 26.63 -9.93
CA HIS A 210 -1.24 26.25 -8.53
C HIS A 210 0.24 26.20 -8.20
N THR A 211 0.61 26.89 -7.13
CA THR A 211 1.94 26.76 -6.58
C THR A 211 2.05 25.43 -5.83
N SER A 212 2.95 24.58 -6.27
CA SER A 212 3.26 23.30 -5.64
C SER A 212 4.76 23.19 -5.35
N GLU A 213 5.10 22.35 -4.39
CA GLU A 213 6.46 22.10 -3.93
C GLU A 213 6.67 20.59 -3.74
N TRP A 214 7.88 20.12 -4.04
CA TRP A 214 8.27 18.76 -3.74
C TRP A 214 8.57 18.63 -2.25
N MET A 215 7.80 17.79 -1.57
CA MET A 215 7.99 17.49 -0.16
C MET A 215 8.21 15.99 0.03
N ARG A 216 8.93 15.63 1.08
CA ARG A 216 8.97 14.28 1.61
C ARG A 216 8.43 14.26 3.03
N LEU A 217 7.75 13.18 3.39
CA LEU A 217 7.43 12.90 4.79
C LEU A 217 8.64 12.20 5.41
N ILE A 218 9.42 12.90 6.24
CA ILE A 218 10.47 12.28 7.04
C ILE A 218 9.80 11.40 8.10
N VAL A 219 9.92 10.09 7.93
CA VAL A 219 9.30 9.12 8.83
C VAL A 219 10.09 9.00 10.12
N THR A 220 9.42 9.23 11.23
CA THR A 220 9.96 9.12 12.60
C THR A 220 9.41 7.93 13.37
N HIS A 221 8.17 7.51 13.08
CA HIS A 221 7.53 6.35 13.70
C HIS A 221 6.61 5.67 12.69
N VAL A 222 6.47 4.36 12.85
CA VAL A 222 5.61 3.52 12.00
C VAL A 222 4.70 2.69 12.89
N TYR A 223 3.38 2.86 12.76
CA TYR A 223 2.40 1.98 13.39
C TYR A 223 1.79 1.06 12.35
N TRP A 224 1.87 -0.23 12.59
CA TRP A 224 1.52 -1.28 11.64
C TRP A 224 0.40 -2.17 12.15
N ILE A 225 -0.49 -2.54 11.27
CA ILE A 225 -1.50 -3.58 11.47
C ILE A 225 -1.45 -4.50 10.25
N GLY A 226 -0.89 -5.69 10.41
CA GLY A 226 -0.70 -6.64 9.31
C GLY A 226 -1.94 -7.43 8.94
N GLY A 227 -2.93 -7.48 9.83
CA GLY A 227 -4.15 -8.28 9.72
C GLY A 227 -4.74 -8.53 11.10
N PHE A 228 -5.29 -9.73 11.33
CA PHE A 228 -5.74 -10.16 12.65
C PHE A 228 -4.56 -10.53 13.55
N GLY A 229 -4.66 -10.18 14.85
CA GLY A 229 -3.55 -10.28 15.79
C GLY A 229 -3.10 -11.70 16.15
N ASP A 230 -3.91 -12.71 15.84
CA ASP A 230 -3.56 -14.12 16.00
C ASP A 230 -2.59 -14.63 14.91
N ARG A 231 -2.43 -13.86 13.84
CA ARG A 231 -1.72 -14.29 12.63
C ARG A 231 -0.86 -13.22 11.97
N ALA A 232 -0.90 -12.00 12.46
CA ALA A 232 -0.19 -10.87 11.90
C ALA A 232 0.45 -10.02 12.99
N TYR A 233 1.60 -9.42 12.69
CA TYR A 233 2.20 -8.43 13.57
C TYR A 233 1.30 -7.19 13.64
N ILE A 234 1.04 -6.73 14.86
CA ILE A 234 0.36 -5.46 15.16
C ILE A 234 1.22 -4.71 16.17
N GLY A 235 1.63 -3.51 15.84
CA GLY A 235 2.44 -2.68 16.75
C GLY A 235 3.33 -1.67 16.06
N TRP A 236 4.25 -1.12 16.82
CA TRP A 236 5.24 -0.17 16.33
C TRP A 236 6.40 -0.92 15.66
N ILE A 237 6.68 -0.56 14.41
CA ILE A 237 7.89 -1.01 13.72
C ILE A 237 9.01 -0.02 14.07
N PRO A 238 10.19 -0.50 14.54
CA PRO A 238 11.36 0.37 14.72
C PRO A 238 11.67 1.12 13.42
N VAL A 239 11.87 2.43 13.50
CA VAL A 239 12.09 3.27 12.31
C VAL A 239 13.36 2.89 11.57
N GLU A 240 14.35 2.36 12.26
CA GLU A 240 15.58 1.83 11.69
C GLU A 240 15.33 0.61 10.81
N GLU A 241 14.40 -0.26 11.20
CA GLU A 241 13.98 -1.40 10.39
C GLU A 241 13.24 -0.94 9.14
N TRP A 242 12.34 0.05 9.27
CA TRP A 242 11.64 0.65 8.14
C TRP A 242 12.60 1.26 7.11
N LYS A 243 13.60 2.03 7.57
CA LYS A 243 14.59 2.69 6.71
C LYS A 243 15.60 1.72 6.10
N ARG A 244 15.86 0.59 6.77
CA ARG A 244 16.81 -0.43 6.29
C ARG A 244 16.26 -1.23 5.10
N VAL A 245 14.94 -1.28 4.91
CA VAL A 245 14.33 -2.04 3.80
C VAL A 245 14.80 -1.47 2.47
N THR A 246 15.44 -2.30 1.67
CA THR A 246 15.90 -1.97 0.33
C THR A 246 14.81 -2.19 -0.72
N LYS A 247 15.05 -1.73 -1.92
CA LYS A 247 14.17 -1.97 -3.06
C LYS A 247 14.08 -3.47 -3.40
N GLU A 248 15.21 -4.14 -3.32
CA GLU A 248 15.32 -5.59 -3.56
C GLU A 248 14.47 -6.37 -2.55
N ASP A 249 14.50 -5.98 -1.26
CA ASP A 249 13.72 -6.66 -0.22
C ASP A 249 12.22 -6.60 -0.50
N TRP A 250 11.67 -5.40 -0.75
CA TRP A 250 10.24 -5.29 -0.97
C TRP A 250 9.79 -5.77 -2.36
N GLN A 251 10.70 -5.83 -3.36
CA GLN A 251 10.40 -6.43 -4.66
C GLN A 251 10.40 -7.95 -4.62
N ALA A 252 11.11 -8.56 -3.68
CA ALA A 252 11.20 -10.01 -3.53
C ALA A 252 9.93 -10.65 -2.92
N ILE A 253 9.02 -9.86 -2.37
CA ILE A 253 7.78 -10.36 -1.77
C ILE A 253 6.55 -10.01 -2.63
N GLU A 254 5.44 -10.69 -2.37
CA GLU A 254 4.14 -10.39 -2.95
C GLU A 254 3.11 -10.18 -1.84
N LEU A 255 2.18 -9.25 -2.05
CA LEU A 255 1.07 -9.01 -1.14
C LEU A 255 -0.17 -9.80 -1.57
N PRO A 256 -1.09 -10.11 -0.65
CA PRO A 256 -2.33 -10.82 -0.98
C PRO A 256 -3.09 -10.13 -2.12
N GLY A 257 -3.46 -10.88 -3.15
CA GLY A 257 -4.23 -10.38 -4.28
C GLY A 257 -3.48 -9.45 -5.23
N GLU A 258 -2.18 -9.37 -5.13
CA GLU A 258 -1.34 -8.66 -6.11
C GLU A 258 -1.35 -9.36 -7.47
N LYS A 259 -1.45 -10.69 -7.47
CA LYS A 259 -1.69 -11.53 -8.65
C LYS A 259 -3.09 -12.14 -8.62
N LYS A 260 -3.56 -12.59 -9.79
CA LYS A 260 -4.80 -13.36 -9.91
C LYS A 260 -4.64 -14.72 -9.23
N ASP A 261 -5.79 -15.31 -8.91
CA ASP A 261 -5.89 -16.69 -8.41
C ASP A 261 -5.23 -16.91 -7.02
N TRP A 262 -5.16 -15.86 -6.21
CA TRP A 262 -4.73 -15.99 -4.81
C TRP A 262 -5.85 -16.57 -3.94
N ASP A 263 -5.49 -17.35 -2.93
CA ASP A 263 -6.44 -17.89 -1.98
C ASP A 263 -6.59 -16.93 -0.78
N GLU A 264 -7.84 -16.59 -0.46
CA GLU A 264 -8.15 -15.94 0.80
C GLU A 264 -8.09 -17.01 1.91
N TRP A 265 -7.62 -16.61 3.06
CA TRP A 265 -7.59 -17.46 4.23
C TRP A 265 -8.95 -18.08 4.49
N HIS A 266 -9.02 -19.40 4.42
CA HIS A 266 -10.11 -20.15 4.99
C HIS A 266 -9.94 -20.11 6.51
N THR A 267 -10.74 -19.32 7.22
CA THR A 267 -11.10 -19.68 8.57
C THR A 267 -11.78 -21.04 8.44
N ASN A 268 -11.11 -22.09 8.92
CA ASN A 268 -11.76 -23.38 9.02
C ASN A 268 -13.06 -23.18 9.77
N GLN A 269 -14.19 -23.35 9.10
CA GLN A 269 -15.54 -23.28 9.68
C GLN A 269 -15.84 -24.44 10.65
N SER A 270 -14.82 -25.09 11.18
CA SER A 270 -14.96 -26.24 12.10
C SER A 270 -14.78 -25.89 13.57
N GLU A 271 -14.61 -24.63 13.93
CA GLU A 271 -14.74 -24.20 15.33
C GLU A 271 -15.93 -23.23 15.43
N GLU A 272 -17.12 -23.81 15.47
CA GLU A 272 -18.31 -23.15 16.02
C GLU A 272 -18.03 -22.80 17.49
N LEU A 273 -18.15 -21.51 17.82
CA LEU A 273 -18.28 -21.03 19.19
C LEU A 273 -19.61 -21.49 19.81
#